data_61a44e783e707757f891118a486601b4
#
_entry.id   61a44e783e707757f891118a486601b4
#
_cell.length_a   1.000
_cell.length_b   1.000
_cell.length_c   1.000
_cell.angle_alpha   90.00
_cell.angle_beta   90.00
_cell.angle_gamma   90.00
#
_symmetry.space_group_name_H-M   'P 1'
#
loop_
_entity.id
_entity.type
_entity.pdbx_description
1 polymer ?
#
loop_
_entity_poly.entity_id
_entity_poly.type
_entity_poly.pdbx_seq_one_letter_code
_entity_poly.pdbx_strand_id
1 'polypeptide(L)'
;MRYCKKCTMPDTRPGITFDAEGVCSACRHYENRKNVDWDARFKEFEAYCNKYRGMNGPGGYDCAVAVSGGKDSHFQVWMLKEVMHMNPILFSVEDNFPMTQAGIHNLKNISEEFGCTIISCKPNIKVQKVLMRKFFEKYGKPTWYVDRLIYTFPLHMAAKFNTPMLCYGENVSFEYGGNADKETYSAMDQIENGVAVGMPMEELLGDGVTEKDLSLTLAPSAEERAKLDPFYMSYFVPWNSYKNYQIAKAHGFHDLTHEWDRTHHAENFDQIDSRAYLVHSWLKYPKFGHAAATDYTARYIRYGMMTREEAIPLIKARDGKLDPLCVRDFCDFCGYTESEFWAILDKFYNRDLFKKNEYGEWQLKHPIWEENK
;
A
#
# COMPACT_ATOMS: atom_id res chain seq x y z
N MET A 1 -24.11 -1.46 -8.61
CA MET A 1 -23.11 -0.97 -7.68
C MET A 1 -23.81 -0.16 -6.60
N ARG A 2 -23.57 -0.48 -5.34
CA ARG A 2 -24.10 0.25 -4.17
C ARG A 2 -22.96 0.90 -3.43
N TYR A 3 -23.22 2.01 -2.76
CA TYR A 3 -22.21 2.74 -2.01
C TYR A 3 -22.50 2.72 -0.51
N CYS A 4 -21.45 2.74 0.29
CA CYS A 4 -21.59 2.81 1.74
C CYS A 4 -22.33 4.09 2.15
N LYS A 5 -23.34 3.96 3.02
CA LYS A 5 -24.14 5.11 3.50
C LYS A 5 -23.34 6.07 4.41
N LYS A 6 -22.24 5.62 5.02
CA LYS A 6 -21.38 6.46 5.87
C LYS A 6 -20.24 7.09 5.12
N CYS A 7 -19.51 6.30 4.30
CA CYS A 7 -18.44 6.82 3.44
C CYS A 7 -18.82 6.73 1.97
N THR A 8 -17.85 6.64 1.08
CA THR A 8 -18.04 6.64 -0.37
C THR A 8 -17.69 5.30 -1.03
N MET A 9 -17.25 4.30 -0.24
CA MET A 9 -16.75 3.04 -0.76
C MET A 9 -17.85 2.23 -1.44
N PRO A 10 -17.61 1.72 -2.69
CA PRO A 10 -18.57 0.85 -3.37
C PRO A 10 -18.47 -0.61 -2.89
N ASP A 11 -19.56 -1.36 -3.05
CA ASP A 11 -19.65 -2.80 -2.76
C ASP A 11 -18.87 -3.67 -3.75
N THR A 12 -18.33 -3.09 -4.80
CA THR A 12 -17.48 -3.73 -5.80
C THR A 12 -16.00 -3.84 -5.38
N ARG A 13 -15.61 -3.18 -4.28
CA ARG A 13 -14.26 -3.34 -3.74
C ARG A 13 -14.04 -4.80 -3.31
N PRO A 14 -12.94 -5.46 -3.75
CA PRO A 14 -12.68 -6.85 -3.37
C PRO A 14 -12.64 -7.07 -1.86
N GLY A 15 -13.40 -8.05 -1.38
CA GLY A 15 -13.44 -8.46 0.02
C GLY A 15 -14.22 -7.55 0.97
N ILE A 16 -14.75 -6.41 0.50
CA ILE A 16 -15.58 -5.55 1.34
C ILE A 16 -16.97 -6.17 1.55
N THR A 17 -17.51 -6.05 2.75
CA THR A 17 -18.88 -6.46 3.07
C THR A 17 -19.71 -5.27 3.54
N PHE A 18 -21.02 -5.35 3.35
CA PHE A 18 -21.98 -4.34 3.78
C PHE A 18 -22.99 -4.99 4.73
N ASP A 19 -23.29 -4.32 5.83
CA ASP A 19 -24.33 -4.77 6.75
C ASP A 19 -25.76 -4.45 6.24
N ALA A 20 -26.76 -4.83 7.05
CA ALA A 20 -28.16 -4.59 6.73
C ALA A 20 -28.53 -3.09 6.64
N GLU A 21 -27.74 -2.22 7.28
CA GLU A 21 -27.91 -0.77 7.24
C GLU A 21 -27.26 -0.15 5.99
N GLY A 22 -26.50 -0.92 5.21
CA GLY A 22 -25.75 -0.46 4.04
C GLY A 22 -24.44 0.24 4.40
N VAL A 23 -23.84 -0.11 5.54
CA VAL A 23 -22.55 0.41 6.00
C VAL A 23 -21.47 -0.63 5.75
N CYS A 24 -20.33 -0.19 5.19
CA CYS A 24 -19.23 -1.09 4.85
C CYS A 24 -18.43 -1.56 6.07
N SER A 25 -17.80 -2.74 5.96
CA SER A 25 -16.95 -3.34 7.00
C SER A 25 -15.86 -2.39 7.50
N ALA A 26 -15.18 -1.63 6.62
CA ALA A 26 -14.16 -0.66 7.03
C ALA A 26 -14.72 0.45 7.95
N CYS A 27 -15.94 0.94 7.69
CA CYS A 27 -16.58 1.90 8.58
C CYS A 27 -16.94 1.28 9.93
N ARG A 28 -17.39 0.02 9.95
CA ARG A 28 -17.69 -0.70 11.20
C ARG A 28 -16.45 -1.00 12.02
N HIS A 29 -15.36 -1.44 11.36
CA HIS A 29 -14.08 -1.65 12.06
C HIS A 29 -13.58 -0.34 12.69
N TYR A 30 -13.65 0.76 11.93
CA TYR A 30 -13.24 2.07 12.46
C TYR A 30 -14.11 2.54 13.65
N GLU A 31 -15.43 2.30 13.62
CA GLU A 31 -16.32 2.60 14.74
C GLU A 31 -16.02 1.76 15.97
N ASN A 32 -15.77 0.47 15.78
CA ASN A 32 -15.41 -0.45 16.86
C ASN A 32 -14.09 -0.06 17.56
N ARG A 33 -13.18 0.63 16.86
CA ARG A 33 -11.95 1.15 17.46
C ARG A 33 -12.16 2.17 18.58
N LYS A 34 -13.33 2.81 18.64
CA LYS A 34 -13.67 3.70 19.76
C LYS A 34 -13.78 2.95 21.08
N ASN A 35 -14.00 1.63 21.03
CA ASN A 35 -14.14 0.77 22.20
C ASN A 35 -12.81 0.08 22.58
N VAL A 36 -11.74 0.30 21.84
CA VAL A 36 -10.40 -0.25 22.15
C VAL A 36 -9.78 0.57 23.28
N ASP A 37 -9.33 -0.11 24.32
CA ASP A 37 -8.48 0.47 25.35
C ASP A 37 -7.06 0.64 24.79
N TRP A 38 -6.80 1.82 24.23
CA TRP A 38 -5.52 2.13 23.61
C TRP A 38 -4.37 2.25 24.63
N ASP A 39 -4.64 2.57 25.88
CA ASP A 39 -3.62 2.59 26.93
C ASP A 39 -3.19 1.16 27.27
N ALA A 40 -4.13 0.22 27.31
CA ALA A 40 -3.81 -1.18 27.48
C ALA A 40 -3.04 -1.74 26.29
N ARG A 41 -3.44 -1.38 25.03
CA ARG A 41 -2.72 -1.78 23.80
C ARG A 41 -1.31 -1.20 23.74
N PHE A 42 -1.12 0.02 24.19
CA PHE A 42 0.21 0.65 24.24
C PHE A 42 1.12 -0.07 25.25
N LYS A 43 0.61 -0.44 26.43
CA LYS A 43 1.36 -1.26 27.41
C LYS A 43 1.69 -2.66 26.87
N GLU A 44 0.78 -3.27 26.12
CA GLU A 44 1.04 -4.52 25.40
C GLU A 44 2.17 -4.34 24.40
N PHE A 45 2.21 -3.20 23.68
CA PHE A 45 3.28 -2.86 22.76
C PHE A 45 4.63 -2.67 23.45
N GLU A 46 4.66 -1.98 24.60
CA GLU A 46 5.86 -1.84 25.41
C GLU A 46 6.40 -3.21 25.88
N ALA A 47 5.52 -4.09 26.35
CA ALA A 47 5.87 -5.43 26.75
C ALA A 47 6.41 -6.26 25.55
N TYR A 48 5.78 -6.10 24.38
CA TYR A 48 6.22 -6.74 23.14
C TYR A 48 7.60 -6.24 22.70
N CYS A 49 7.86 -4.94 22.73
CA CYS A 49 9.19 -4.37 22.47
C CYS A 49 10.24 -4.88 23.45
N ASN A 50 9.91 -4.94 24.75
CA ASN A 50 10.83 -5.38 25.79
C ASN A 50 11.25 -6.85 25.65
N LYS A 51 10.41 -7.70 25.04
CA LYS A 51 10.76 -9.09 24.71
C LYS A 51 12.00 -9.19 23.80
N TYR A 52 12.18 -8.21 22.92
CA TYR A 52 13.24 -8.21 21.88
C TYR A 52 14.37 -7.24 22.15
N ARG A 53 14.19 -6.31 23.10
CA ARG A 53 15.18 -5.30 23.41
C ARG A 53 16.49 -5.93 23.87
N GLY A 54 17.60 -5.56 23.21
CA GLY A 54 18.94 -6.03 23.53
C GLY A 54 19.20 -7.51 23.22
N MET A 55 18.31 -8.19 22.49
CA MET A 55 18.45 -9.63 22.21
C MET A 55 19.71 -9.97 21.43
N ASN A 56 20.24 -9.05 20.63
CA ASN A 56 21.46 -9.21 19.84
C ASN A 56 22.70 -8.57 20.50
N GLY A 57 22.61 -8.27 21.80
CA GLY A 57 23.71 -7.69 22.57
C GLY A 57 23.90 -6.19 22.33
N PRO A 58 24.90 -5.60 23.01
CA PRO A 58 25.20 -4.16 22.87
C PRO A 58 25.55 -3.79 21.43
N GLY A 59 24.83 -2.82 20.87
CA GLY A 59 24.99 -2.37 19.49
C GLY A 59 24.36 -3.24 18.42
N GLY A 60 23.73 -4.37 18.79
CA GLY A 60 22.91 -5.17 17.88
C GLY A 60 21.54 -4.56 17.64
N TYR A 61 20.87 -4.97 16.54
CA TYR A 61 19.52 -4.51 16.24
C TYR A 61 18.47 -5.28 17.04
N ASP A 62 17.51 -4.56 17.61
CA ASP A 62 16.42 -5.14 18.42
C ASP A 62 15.25 -5.60 17.55
N CYS A 63 15.01 -4.89 16.44
CA CYS A 63 13.88 -5.07 15.57
C CYS A 63 14.20 -4.64 14.13
N ALA A 64 13.32 -4.96 13.22
CA ALA A 64 13.38 -4.51 11.84
C ALA A 64 12.11 -3.72 11.46
N VAL A 65 12.21 -2.82 10.49
CA VAL A 65 11.08 -2.10 9.91
C VAL A 65 11.11 -2.22 8.40
N ALA A 66 10.00 -2.65 7.80
CA ALA A 66 9.80 -2.60 6.36
C ALA A 66 9.44 -1.16 5.96
N VAL A 67 10.30 -0.51 5.17
CA VAL A 67 10.15 0.90 4.83
C VAL A 67 10.13 1.16 3.32
N SER A 68 9.34 2.15 2.89
CA SER A 68 9.33 2.68 1.53
C SER A 68 9.86 4.12 1.45
N GLY A 69 10.14 4.75 2.58
CA GLY A 69 10.36 6.20 2.68
C GLY A 69 9.07 7.02 2.80
N GLY A 70 7.91 6.40 2.69
CA GLY A 70 6.61 7.05 2.82
C GLY A 70 6.32 7.55 4.25
N LYS A 71 5.25 8.32 4.41
CA LYS A 71 4.83 8.90 5.70
C LYS A 71 4.61 7.87 6.80
N ASP A 72 4.03 6.71 6.44
CA ASP A 72 3.75 5.64 7.39
C ASP A 72 5.05 4.95 7.85
N SER A 73 6.04 4.84 6.95
CA SER A 73 7.37 4.36 7.31
C SER A 73 8.07 5.30 8.31
N HIS A 74 8.00 6.62 8.10
CA HIS A 74 8.53 7.61 9.07
C HIS A 74 7.86 7.46 10.43
N PHE A 75 6.53 7.34 10.45
CA PHE A 75 5.78 7.13 11.70
C PHE A 75 6.21 5.84 12.43
N GLN A 76 6.38 4.73 11.69
CA GLN A 76 6.80 3.45 12.26
C GLN A 76 8.20 3.54 12.87
N VAL A 77 9.15 4.15 12.14
CA VAL A 77 10.53 4.31 12.62
C VAL A 77 10.57 5.26 13.82
N TRP A 78 9.86 6.39 13.75
CA TRP A 78 9.71 7.31 14.88
C TRP A 78 9.17 6.59 16.12
N MET A 79 8.10 5.82 15.98
CA MET A 79 7.48 5.10 17.09
C MET A 79 8.46 4.11 17.74
N LEU A 80 9.16 3.32 16.94
CA LEU A 80 10.11 2.31 17.48
C LEU A 80 11.38 2.96 18.00
N LYS A 81 11.92 3.97 17.31
CA LYS A 81 13.20 4.59 17.69
C LYS A 81 13.05 5.59 18.83
N GLU A 82 12.14 6.56 18.67
CA GLU A 82 12.03 7.69 19.60
C GLU A 82 11.08 7.42 20.78
N VAL A 83 9.98 6.69 20.53
CA VAL A 83 8.99 6.43 21.58
C VAL A 83 9.31 5.14 22.34
N MET A 84 9.60 4.06 21.63
CA MET A 84 9.92 2.76 22.26
C MET A 84 11.40 2.58 22.57
N HIS A 85 12.28 3.51 22.15
CA HIS A 85 13.73 3.45 22.36
C HIS A 85 14.37 2.12 21.92
N MET A 86 13.91 1.58 20.80
CA MET A 86 14.46 0.40 20.14
C MET A 86 15.63 0.78 19.23
N ASN A 87 16.44 -0.22 18.84
CA ASN A 87 17.47 -0.06 17.83
C ASN A 87 17.08 -0.77 16.52
N PRO A 88 16.28 -0.13 15.63
CA PRO A 88 15.78 -0.76 14.43
C PRO A 88 16.81 -0.79 13.30
N ILE A 89 16.79 -1.86 12.48
CA ILE A 89 17.32 -1.89 11.12
C ILE A 89 16.18 -1.74 10.11
N LEU A 90 16.41 -1.00 9.03
CA LEU A 90 15.39 -0.73 8.02
C LEU A 90 15.61 -1.57 6.77
N PHE A 91 14.55 -2.17 6.24
CA PHE A 91 14.59 -2.94 4.99
C PHE A 91 13.68 -2.30 3.95
N SER A 92 14.23 -1.99 2.78
CA SER A 92 13.51 -1.34 1.68
C SER A 92 13.61 -2.14 0.39
N VAL A 93 12.61 -2.01 -0.47
CA VAL A 93 12.67 -2.44 -1.86
C VAL A 93 12.58 -1.20 -2.73
N GLU A 94 13.64 -0.95 -3.49
CA GLU A 94 13.70 0.15 -4.45
C GLU A 94 13.32 -0.40 -5.82
N ASP A 95 12.14 -0.08 -6.30
CA ASP A 95 11.78 -0.40 -7.68
C ASP A 95 12.68 0.37 -8.67
N ASN A 96 12.64 -0.04 -9.95
CA ASN A 96 13.47 0.58 -10.98
C ASN A 96 12.77 1.74 -11.71
N PHE A 97 11.62 2.20 -11.23
CA PHE A 97 10.95 3.36 -11.82
C PHE A 97 11.74 4.65 -11.56
N PRO A 98 11.59 5.65 -12.44
CA PRO A 98 12.03 6.99 -12.10
C PRO A 98 11.32 7.50 -10.84
N MET A 99 12.11 7.82 -9.82
CA MET A 99 11.57 8.34 -8.57
C MET A 99 11.29 9.85 -8.69
N THR A 100 10.30 10.31 -7.92
CA THR A 100 10.10 11.73 -7.66
C THR A 100 11.23 12.30 -6.78
N GLN A 101 11.42 13.62 -6.79
CA GLN A 101 12.41 14.25 -5.89
C GLN A 101 12.02 14.05 -4.43
N ALA A 102 10.73 14.12 -4.12
CA ALA A 102 10.21 13.83 -2.78
C ALA A 102 10.50 12.37 -2.37
N GLY A 103 10.29 11.39 -3.27
CA GLY A 103 10.58 9.98 -3.00
C GLY A 103 12.06 9.73 -2.71
N ILE A 104 12.97 10.30 -3.52
CA ILE A 104 14.42 10.22 -3.31
C ILE A 104 14.80 10.83 -1.95
N HIS A 105 14.30 12.04 -1.66
CA HIS A 105 14.56 12.71 -0.40
C HIS A 105 14.07 11.88 0.79
N ASN A 106 12.84 11.40 0.74
CA ASN A 106 12.20 10.71 1.86
C ASN A 106 12.87 9.37 2.21
N LEU A 107 13.29 8.61 1.20
CA LEU A 107 14.01 7.36 1.45
C LEU A 107 15.38 7.60 2.10
N LYS A 108 16.05 8.69 1.74
CA LYS A 108 17.29 9.12 2.39
C LYS A 108 17.03 9.67 3.78
N ASN A 109 16.03 10.56 3.91
CA ASN A 109 15.70 11.25 5.16
C ASN A 109 15.38 10.27 6.29
N ILE A 110 14.61 9.22 6.04
CA ILE A 110 14.21 8.27 7.09
C ILE A 110 15.42 7.59 7.75
N SER A 111 16.51 7.39 7.02
CA SER A 111 17.76 6.87 7.57
C SER A 111 18.55 7.93 8.34
N GLU A 112 18.66 9.13 7.78
CA GLU A 112 19.45 10.23 8.34
C GLU A 112 18.81 10.84 9.57
N GLU A 113 17.51 11.14 9.53
CA GLU A 113 16.76 11.76 10.62
C GLU A 113 16.77 10.88 11.88
N PHE A 114 16.53 9.58 11.73
CA PHE A 114 16.44 8.66 12.86
C PHE A 114 17.76 7.95 13.19
N GLY A 115 18.84 8.22 12.44
CA GLY A 115 20.14 7.57 12.64
C GLY A 115 20.08 6.04 12.50
N CYS A 116 19.29 5.54 11.53
CA CYS A 116 19.07 4.11 11.32
C CYS A 116 19.82 3.61 10.09
N THR A 117 20.37 2.39 10.16
CA THR A 117 20.91 1.69 8.99
C THR A 117 19.78 1.19 8.11
N ILE A 118 19.86 1.46 6.80
CA ILE A 118 18.92 0.93 5.79
C ILE A 118 19.63 -0.06 4.88
N ILE A 119 18.98 -1.17 4.58
CA ILE A 119 19.40 -2.14 3.56
C ILE A 119 18.32 -2.22 2.51
N SER A 120 18.68 -1.90 1.27
CA SER A 120 17.77 -1.87 0.14
C SER A 120 18.02 -3.04 -0.82
N CYS A 121 16.91 -3.60 -1.33
CA CYS A 121 16.90 -4.52 -2.46
C CYS A 121 16.52 -3.76 -3.72
N LYS A 122 17.41 -3.71 -4.70
CA LYS A 122 17.08 -3.25 -6.04
C LYS A 122 16.93 -4.45 -6.97
N PRO A 123 15.69 -4.77 -7.42
CA PRO A 123 15.48 -5.95 -8.24
C PRO A 123 16.12 -5.81 -9.64
N ASN A 124 16.37 -6.95 -10.30
CA ASN A 124 16.85 -6.94 -11.67
C ASN A 124 15.85 -6.24 -12.60
N ILE A 125 16.26 -5.12 -13.20
CA ILE A 125 15.41 -4.30 -14.06
C ILE A 125 14.83 -5.06 -15.26
N LYS A 126 15.57 -6.02 -15.84
CA LYS A 126 15.09 -6.82 -16.98
C LYS A 126 13.95 -7.73 -16.54
N VAL A 127 14.09 -8.39 -15.39
CA VAL A 127 13.07 -9.24 -14.78
C VAL A 127 11.83 -8.43 -14.42
N GLN A 128 12.04 -7.27 -13.79
CA GLN A 128 10.92 -6.37 -13.45
C GLN A 128 10.13 -5.97 -14.70
N LYS A 129 10.81 -5.56 -15.78
CA LYS A 129 10.13 -5.17 -17.04
C LYS A 129 9.35 -6.32 -17.67
N VAL A 130 9.93 -7.51 -17.73
CA VAL A 130 9.26 -8.71 -18.29
C VAL A 130 8.01 -9.05 -17.48
N LEU A 131 8.13 -9.16 -16.16
CA LEU A 131 7.00 -9.50 -15.31
C LEU A 131 5.94 -8.41 -15.29
N MET A 132 6.34 -7.13 -15.30
CA MET A 132 5.38 -6.02 -15.38
C MET A 132 4.53 -6.08 -16.66
N ARG A 133 5.17 -6.28 -17.81
CA ARG A 133 4.44 -6.42 -19.09
C ARG A 133 3.49 -7.61 -19.03
N LYS A 134 4.00 -8.79 -18.65
CA LYS A 134 3.22 -10.03 -18.55
C LYS A 134 2.01 -9.88 -17.64
N PHE A 135 2.21 -9.30 -16.46
CA PHE A 135 1.14 -9.12 -15.47
C PHE A 135 0.18 -7.96 -15.80
N PHE A 136 0.67 -6.93 -16.47
CA PHE A 136 -0.20 -5.88 -17.00
C PHE A 136 -1.12 -6.42 -18.10
N GLU A 137 -0.56 -7.11 -19.11
CA GLU A 137 -1.29 -7.64 -20.26
C GLU A 137 -2.32 -8.71 -19.87
N LYS A 138 -1.96 -9.59 -18.92
CA LYS A 138 -2.78 -10.74 -18.54
C LYS A 138 -3.76 -10.45 -17.40
N TYR A 139 -3.35 -9.69 -16.39
CA TYR A 139 -4.10 -9.53 -15.14
C TYR A 139 -4.45 -8.08 -14.79
N GLY A 140 -3.89 -7.10 -15.50
CA GLY A 140 -3.95 -5.70 -15.09
C GLY A 140 -3.38 -5.49 -13.67
N LYS A 141 -2.28 -6.20 -13.33
CA LYS A 141 -1.55 -6.10 -12.04
C LYS A 141 -0.06 -5.89 -12.30
N PRO A 142 0.35 -4.77 -12.91
CA PRO A 142 1.73 -4.59 -13.38
C PRO A 142 2.78 -4.67 -12.28
N THR A 143 2.46 -4.26 -11.08
CA THR A 143 3.43 -4.12 -9.98
C THR A 143 3.62 -5.40 -9.15
N TRP A 144 2.94 -6.50 -9.49
CA TRP A 144 2.94 -7.74 -8.68
C TRP A 144 4.34 -8.15 -8.20
N TYR A 145 5.35 -8.07 -9.06
CA TYR A 145 6.72 -8.50 -8.71
C TYR A 145 7.34 -7.62 -7.61
N VAL A 146 7.20 -6.31 -7.73
CA VAL A 146 7.68 -5.36 -6.72
C VAL A 146 6.85 -5.46 -5.45
N ASP A 147 5.51 -5.51 -5.59
CA ASP A 147 4.60 -5.66 -4.45
C ASP A 147 4.92 -6.94 -3.65
N ARG A 148 5.23 -8.04 -4.35
CA ARG A 148 5.63 -9.28 -3.70
C ARG A 148 6.93 -9.13 -2.91
N LEU A 149 7.94 -8.49 -3.50
CA LEU A 149 9.23 -8.22 -2.85
C LEU A 149 9.08 -7.33 -1.60
N ILE A 150 8.21 -6.32 -1.63
CA ILE A 150 7.95 -5.43 -0.48
C ILE A 150 7.56 -6.23 0.77
N TYR A 151 6.84 -7.34 0.60
CA TYR A 151 6.43 -8.19 1.73
C TYR A 151 7.41 -9.31 2.05
N THR A 152 8.08 -9.90 1.06
CA THR A 152 8.91 -11.09 1.27
C THR A 152 10.36 -10.74 1.59
N PHE A 153 10.95 -9.71 0.96
CA PHE A 153 12.33 -9.32 1.21
C PHE A 153 12.59 -8.95 2.68
N PRO A 154 11.76 -8.14 3.36
CA PRO A 154 11.96 -7.84 4.78
C PRO A 154 11.94 -9.10 5.67
N LEU A 155 11.11 -10.11 5.36
CA LEU A 155 11.09 -11.37 6.10
C LEU A 155 12.40 -12.14 5.96
N HIS A 156 12.96 -12.24 4.74
CA HIS A 156 14.27 -12.86 4.50
C HIS A 156 15.39 -12.14 5.27
N MET A 157 15.36 -10.80 5.25
CA MET A 157 16.37 -10.01 5.95
C MET A 157 16.23 -10.10 7.47
N ALA A 158 15.01 -10.05 7.99
CA ALA A 158 14.75 -10.21 9.42
C ALA A 158 15.27 -11.55 9.94
N ALA A 159 15.09 -12.64 9.19
CA ALA A 159 15.66 -13.94 9.52
C ALA A 159 17.20 -13.92 9.51
N LYS A 160 17.82 -13.29 8.50
CA LYS A 160 19.28 -13.19 8.38
C LYS A 160 19.94 -12.33 9.45
N PHE A 161 19.29 -11.25 9.87
CA PHE A 161 19.78 -10.34 10.90
C PHE A 161 19.37 -10.73 12.32
N ASN A 162 18.69 -11.87 12.47
CA ASN A 162 18.15 -12.32 13.76
C ASN A 162 17.31 -11.22 14.44
N THR A 163 16.45 -10.55 13.67
CA THR A 163 15.51 -9.56 14.16
C THR A 163 14.06 -10.06 13.99
N PRO A 164 13.59 -10.97 14.86
CA PRO A 164 12.27 -11.58 14.74
C PRO A 164 11.12 -10.56 14.70
N MET A 165 11.23 -9.51 15.51
CA MET A 165 10.31 -8.40 15.58
C MET A 165 10.43 -7.55 14.31
N LEU A 166 9.57 -7.81 13.31
CA LEU A 166 9.51 -7.07 12.05
C LEU A 166 8.23 -6.25 11.97
N CYS A 167 8.38 -4.93 11.87
CA CYS A 167 7.27 -3.99 11.79
C CYS A 167 6.77 -3.79 10.37
N TYR A 168 5.46 -3.94 10.18
CA TYR A 168 4.69 -3.41 9.07
C TYR A 168 3.70 -2.36 9.59
N GLY A 169 3.18 -1.51 8.69
CA GLY A 169 2.28 -0.42 9.08
C GLY A 169 0.91 -0.89 9.52
N GLU A 170 0.01 -1.02 8.58
CA GLU A 170 -1.37 -1.41 8.84
C GLU A 170 -1.76 -2.74 8.20
N ASN A 171 -2.72 -3.41 8.80
CA ASN A 171 -3.46 -4.47 8.14
C ASN A 171 -4.46 -3.84 7.16
N VAL A 172 -4.07 -3.76 5.89
CA VAL A 172 -4.85 -3.12 4.81
C VAL A 172 -6.27 -3.70 4.71
N SER A 173 -6.42 -5.01 4.88
CA SER A 173 -7.73 -5.68 4.81
C SER A 173 -8.64 -5.27 5.97
N PHE A 174 -8.10 -5.12 7.15
CA PHE A 174 -8.86 -4.69 8.33
C PHE A 174 -9.16 -3.19 8.29
N GLU A 175 -8.16 -2.37 7.99
CA GLU A 175 -8.28 -0.90 8.02
C GLU A 175 -9.21 -0.33 6.93
N TYR A 176 -9.11 -0.90 5.73
CA TYR A 176 -9.72 -0.28 4.54
C TYR A 176 -10.81 -1.15 3.89
N GLY A 177 -11.15 -2.25 4.52
CA GLY A 177 -12.14 -3.21 4.02
C GLY A 177 -11.52 -4.22 3.06
N GLY A 178 -11.56 -5.46 3.47
CA GLY A 178 -11.06 -6.63 2.77
C GLY A 178 -11.55 -7.89 3.48
N ASN A 179 -10.86 -9.00 3.29
CA ASN A 179 -11.26 -10.31 3.84
C ASN A 179 -10.92 -10.52 5.33
N ALA A 180 -10.34 -9.53 6.02
CA ALA A 180 -10.00 -9.66 7.44
C ALA A 180 -11.23 -9.39 8.31
N ASP A 181 -11.75 -10.42 8.94
CA ASP A 181 -12.91 -10.34 9.86
C ASP A 181 -12.51 -10.01 11.29
N LYS A 182 -11.25 -10.28 11.66
CA LYS A 182 -10.70 -10.06 13.01
C LYS A 182 -9.42 -9.26 12.97
N GLU A 183 -9.28 -8.40 13.97
CA GLU A 183 -8.04 -7.70 14.22
C GLU A 183 -7.00 -8.66 14.80
N THR A 184 -5.79 -8.62 14.27
CA THR A 184 -4.63 -9.37 14.78
C THR A 184 -3.40 -8.50 14.73
N TYR A 185 -2.49 -8.69 15.70
CA TYR A 185 -1.20 -8.03 15.62
C TYR A 185 -0.26 -8.70 14.61
N SER A 186 -0.40 -10.02 14.40
CA SER A 186 0.51 -10.76 13.52
C SER A 186 0.34 -10.39 12.06
N ALA A 187 1.45 -10.07 11.42
CA ALA A 187 1.53 -9.77 9.98
C ALA A 187 2.05 -10.98 9.16
N MET A 188 2.15 -12.17 9.74
CA MET A 188 2.70 -13.34 9.06
C MET A 188 1.89 -13.74 7.82
N ASP A 189 0.56 -13.65 7.90
CA ASP A 189 -0.33 -14.09 6.83
C ASP A 189 -0.44 -13.11 5.65
N GLN A 190 0.15 -11.92 5.74
CA GLN A 190 -0.01 -10.92 4.67
C GLN A 190 0.63 -11.36 3.36
N ILE A 191 1.64 -12.22 3.38
CA ILE A 191 2.26 -12.80 2.18
C ILE A 191 1.35 -13.81 1.46
N GLU A 192 0.32 -14.32 2.12
CA GLU A 192 -0.65 -15.28 1.59
C GLU A 192 -2.00 -14.62 1.30
N ASN A 193 -2.37 -13.60 2.09
CA ASN A 193 -3.67 -12.93 2.03
C ASN A 193 -3.60 -11.46 1.57
N GLY A 194 -2.40 -10.96 1.26
CA GLY A 194 -2.16 -9.58 0.88
C GLY A 194 -2.38 -9.27 -0.60
N VAL A 195 -2.06 -8.04 -0.97
CA VAL A 195 -2.19 -7.51 -2.33
C VAL A 195 -1.34 -8.32 -3.33
N ALA A 196 -0.21 -8.86 -2.89
CA ALA A 196 0.75 -9.61 -3.69
C ALA A 196 0.78 -11.09 -3.30
N VAL A 197 -0.36 -11.76 -3.38
CA VAL A 197 -0.45 -13.21 -3.19
C VAL A 197 0.52 -13.94 -4.12
N GLY A 198 1.13 -15.04 -3.65
CA GLY A 198 2.02 -15.87 -4.47
C GLY A 198 1.35 -16.37 -5.74
N MET A 199 2.15 -16.49 -6.79
CA MET A 199 1.70 -17.00 -8.09
C MET A 199 2.38 -18.34 -8.38
N PRO A 200 1.74 -19.25 -9.13
CA PRO A 200 2.38 -20.49 -9.58
C PRO A 200 3.67 -20.19 -10.36
N MET A 201 4.70 -20.99 -10.16
CA MET A 201 6.02 -20.79 -10.78
C MET A 201 5.96 -20.78 -12.30
N GLU A 202 5.11 -21.62 -12.90
CA GLU A 202 4.86 -21.67 -14.33
C GLU A 202 4.33 -20.36 -14.93
N GLU A 203 3.66 -19.56 -14.12
CA GLU A 203 3.19 -18.22 -14.52
C GLU A 203 4.31 -17.16 -14.48
N LEU A 204 5.39 -17.43 -13.78
CA LEU A 204 6.48 -16.49 -13.57
C LEU A 204 7.67 -16.74 -14.51
N LEU A 205 7.96 -18.01 -14.77
CA LEU A 205 9.11 -18.41 -15.58
C LEU A 205 8.93 -18.10 -17.08
N GLY A 206 10.04 -18.09 -17.80
CA GLY A 206 10.11 -17.81 -19.24
C GLY A 206 10.52 -16.37 -19.56
N ASP A 207 10.71 -16.07 -20.83
CA ASP A 207 11.14 -14.77 -21.35
C ASP A 207 12.43 -14.23 -20.68
N GLY A 208 13.33 -15.15 -20.28
CA GLY A 208 14.59 -14.82 -19.59
C GLY A 208 14.47 -14.70 -18.08
N VAL A 209 13.30 -14.93 -17.50
CA VAL A 209 13.10 -15.01 -16.04
C VAL A 209 13.37 -16.43 -15.55
N THR A 210 14.22 -16.57 -14.54
CA THR A 210 14.64 -17.84 -13.94
C THR A 210 14.21 -17.95 -12.47
N GLU A 211 14.24 -19.15 -11.91
CA GLU A 211 13.95 -19.37 -10.49
C GLU A 211 14.87 -18.54 -9.57
N LYS A 212 16.14 -18.35 -9.97
CA LYS A 212 17.09 -17.52 -9.23
C LYS A 212 16.60 -16.06 -9.10
N ASP A 213 16.03 -15.51 -10.17
CA ASP A 213 15.52 -14.15 -10.19
C ASP A 213 14.30 -13.97 -9.28
N LEU A 214 13.60 -15.06 -8.99
CA LEU A 214 12.39 -15.10 -8.19
C LEU A 214 12.63 -15.49 -6.73
N SER A 215 13.86 -15.85 -6.35
CA SER A 215 14.17 -16.42 -5.03
C SER A 215 13.70 -15.54 -3.86
N LEU A 216 13.82 -14.21 -3.96
CA LEU A 216 13.37 -13.27 -2.93
C LEU A 216 11.85 -13.00 -2.96
N THR A 217 11.14 -13.44 -4.00
CA THR A 217 9.67 -13.34 -4.05
C THR A 217 8.97 -14.51 -3.36
N LEU A 218 9.70 -15.58 -3.09
CA LEU A 218 9.20 -16.72 -2.35
C LEU A 218 9.15 -16.38 -0.86
N ALA A 219 8.24 -17.00 -0.14
CA ALA A 219 8.26 -16.91 1.31
C ALA A 219 9.54 -17.55 1.87
N PRO A 220 10.14 -17.07 2.96
CA PRO A 220 11.17 -17.78 3.69
C PRO A 220 10.72 -19.19 4.03
N SER A 221 11.67 -20.10 4.26
CA SER A 221 11.36 -21.48 4.65
C SER A 221 10.48 -21.53 5.92
N ALA A 222 9.77 -22.64 6.12
CA ALA A 222 8.93 -22.80 7.31
C ALA A 222 9.75 -22.68 8.60
N GLU A 223 11.01 -23.16 8.60
CA GLU A 223 11.92 -23.04 9.73
C GLU A 223 12.31 -21.58 10.02
N GLU A 224 12.60 -20.79 8.99
CA GLU A 224 12.89 -19.35 9.11
C GLU A 224 11.66 -18.59 9.60
N ARG A 225 10.49 -18.84 9.00
CA ARG A 225 9.23 -18.19 9.41
C ARG A 225 8.85 -18.47 10.87
N ALA A 226 9.09 -19.68 11.35
CA ALA A 226 8.81 -20.04 12.74
C ALA A 226 9.64 -19.25 13.77
N LYS A 227 10.73 -18.62 13.35
CA LYS A 227 11.59 -17.76 14.18
C LYS A 227 11.19 -16.29 14.12
N LEU A 228 10.27 -15.91 13.23
CA LEU A 228 9.85 -14.52 13.02
C LEU A 228 8.55 -14.21 13.76
N ASP A 229 8.42 -12.97 14.17
CA ASP A 229 7.24 -12.42 14.83
C ASP A 229 6.89 -11.06 14.20
N PRO A 230 6.49 -11.05 12.91
CA PRO A 230 6.12 -9.82 12.23
C PRO A 230 4.78 -9.30 12.74
N PHE A 231 4.66 -7.97 12.85
CA PHE A 231 3.48 -7.35 13.42
C PHE A 231 3.00 -6.12 12.63
N TYR A 232 1.71 -5.82 12.80
CA TYR A 232 1.12 -4.57 12.35
C TYR A 232 1.15 -3.52 13.45
N MET A 233 1.78 -2.37 13.17
CA MET A 233 1.79 -1.23 14.10
C MET A 233 0.36 -0.77 14.43
N SER A 234 -0.53 -0.82 13.47
CA SER A 234 -1.93 -0.40 13.61
C SER A 234 -2.74 -1.19 14.65
N TYR A 235 -2.25 -2.36 15.07
CA TYR A 235 -2.88 -3.11 16.15
C TYR A 235 -2.62 -2.47 17.53
N PHE A 236 -1.43 -1.95 17.74
CA PHE A 236 -0.98 -1.44 19.03
C PHE A 236 -1.26 0.05 19.25
N VAL A 237 -1.35 0.83 18.17
CA VAL A 237 -1.55 2.28 18.22
C VAL A 237 -2.68 2.73 17.30
N PRO A 238 -3.39 3.83 17.64
CA PRO A 238 -4.45 4.37 16.78
C PRO A 238 -3.88 4.76 15.41
N TRP A 239 -4.23 4.01 14.37
CA TRP A 239 -3.74 4.26 13.03
C TRP A 239 -4.55 5.32 12.31
N ASN A 240 -3.88 6.39 11.90
CA ASN A 240 -4.49 7.49 11.14
C ASN A 240 -3.47 8.06 10.15
N SER A 241 -3.67 7.81 8.85
CA SER A 241 -2.70 8.17 7.82
C SER A 241 -2.41 9.68 7.74
N TYR A 242 -3.34 10.54 8.13
CA TYR A 242 -3.10 11.99 8.17
C TYR A 242 -2.27 12.41 9.39
N LYS A 243 -2.51 11.82 10.56
CA LYS A 243 -1.65 12.05 11.74
C LYS A 243 -0.24 11.51 11.52
N ASN A 244 -0.12 10.34 10.87
CA ASN A 244 1.18 9.79 10.48
C ASN A 244 1.93 10.75 9.55
N TYR A 245 1.22 11.37 8.59
CA TYR A 245 1.80 12.40 7.72
C TYR A 245 2.27 13.64 8.52
N GLN A 246 1.49 14.10 9.49
CA GLN A 246 1.90 15.25 10.32
C GLN A 246 3.18 14.97 11.11
N ILE A 247 3.31 13.75 11.68
CA ILE A 247 4.52 13.31 12.38
C ILE A 247 5.68 13.21 11.39
N ALA A 248 5.49 12.54 10.25
CA ALA A 248 6.51 12.42 9.23
C ALA A 248 7.01 13.80 8.76
N LYS A 249 6.10 14.76 8.55
CA LYS A 249 6.46 16.12 8.14
C LYS A 249 7.28 16.86 9.19
N ALA A 250 6.98 16.65 10.47
CA ALA A 250 7.79 17.21 11.56
C ALA A 250 9.22 16.63 11.61
N HIS A 251 9.43 15.46 10.98
CA HIS A 251 10.71 14.76 10.86
C HIS A 251 11.27 14.81 9.42
N GLY A 252 11.01 15.87 8.68
CA GLY A 252 11.67 16.17 7.40
C GLY A 252 11.07 15.47 6.18
N PHE A 253 9.90 14.82 6.28
CA PHE A 253 9.21 14.24 5.13
C PHE A 253 8.75 15.32 4.15
N HIS A 254 9.03 15.14 2.86
CA HIS A 254 8.57 15.99 1.77
C HIS A 254 7.34 15.38 1.09
N ASP A 255 6.29 16.19 0.93
CA ASP A 255 5.16 15.91 0.05
C ASP A 255 5.39 16.49 -1.36
N LEU A 256 4.42 16.32 -2.26
CA LEU A 256 4.53 16.77 -3.66
C LEU A 256 4.13 18.23 -3.90
N THR A 257 3.92 19.05 -2.86
CA THR A 257 3.35 20.42 -2.98
C THR A 257 4.09 21.30 -4.00
N HIS A 258 5.40 21.11 -4.15
CA HIS A 258 6.25 21.92 -5.04
C HIS A 258 6.79 21.15 -6.25
N GLU A 259 6.37 19.90 -6.44
CA GLU A 259 6.91 19.05 -7.50
C GLU A 259 5.87 18.64 -8.53
N TRP A 260 4.69 18.22 -8.10
CA TRP A 260 3.70 17.62 -8.98
C TRP A 260 2.27 17.75 -8.43
N ASP A 261 1.39 18.41 -9.18
CA ASP A 261 -0.04 18.45 -8.89
C ASP A 261 -0.74 17.25 -9.53
N ARG A 262 -1.11 16.28 -8.71
CA ARG A 262 -1.72 15.02 -9.15
C ARG A 262 -3.18 15.18 -9.51
N THR A 263 -3.55 14.79 -10.74
CA THR A 263 -4.93 14.94 -11.24
C THR A 263 -5.91 13.91 -10.69
N HIS A 264 -5.42 12.75 -10.23
CA HIS A 264 -6.26 11.60 -9.82
C HIS A 264 -6.26 11.31 -8.31
N HIS A 265 -5.52 12.05 -7.51
CA HIS A 265 -5.50 11.93 -6.05
C HIS A 265 -6.21 13.10 -5.37
N ALA A 266 -6.77 12.85 -4.19
CA ALA A 266 -7.38 13.88 -3.34
C ALA A 266 -6.38 14.52 -2.35
N GLU A 267 -5.15 14.01 -2.29
CA GLU A 267 -4.05 14.46 -1.43
C GLU A 267 -2.71 14.38 -2.19
N ASN A 268 -1.60 14.83 -1.59
CA ASN A 268 -0.30 14.96 -2.24
C ASN A 268 0.86 14.31 -1.46
N PHE A 269 0.57 13.45 -0.50
CA PHE A 269 1.58 12.89 0.42
C PHE A 269 1.58 11.37 0.52
N ASP A 270 0.66 10.68 -0.15
CA ASP A 270 0.57 9.21 -0.12
C ASP A 270 0.95 8.61 -1.48
N GLN A 271 1.71 7.50 -1.49
CA GLN A 271 2.21 6.87 -2.72
C GLN A 271 2.86 7.88 -3.68
N ILE A 272 3.89 8.57 -3.19
CA ILE A 272 4.53 9.68 -3.91
C ILE A 272 5.90 9.32 -4.50
N ASP A 273 6.36 8.09 -4.34
CA ASP A 273 7.73 7.67 -4.64
C ASP A 273 8.01 7.66 -6.15
N SER A 274 7.07 7.19 -6.96
CA SER A 274 7.18 7.18 -8.42
C SER A 274 5.82 7.31 -9.12
N ARG A 275 5.83 7.91 -10.32
CA ARG A 275 4.61 8.11 -11.12
C ARG A 275 4.15 6.82 -11.79
N ALA A 276 5.09 6.04 -12.32
CA ALA A 276 4.78 4.81 -13.05
C ALA A 276 4.08 3.77 -12.15
N TYR A 277 4.44 3.71 -10.87
CA TYR A 277 3.80 2.83 -9.89
C TYR A 277 2.30 3.10 -9.74
N LEU A 278 1.87 4.36 -9.87
CA LEU A 278 0.47 4.77 -9.67
C LEU A 278 -0.50 4.23 -10.72
N VAL A 279 -0.02 3.75 -11.86
CA VAL A 279 -0.87 3.07 -12.85
C VAL A 279 -1.59 1.87 -12.21
N HIS A 280 -0.91 1.11 -11.33
CA HIS A 280 -1.52 -0.05 -10.67
C HIS A 280 -2.67 0.36 -9.74
N SER A 281 -2.52 1.44 -8.98
CA SER A 281 -3.55 1.92 -8.07
C SER A 281 -4.77 2.44 -8.81
N TRP A 282 -4.57 3.10 -9.95
CA TRP A 282 -5.67 3.56 -10.81
C TRP A 282 -6.40 2.42 -11.51
N LEU A 283 -5.74 1.28 -11.81
CA LEU A 283 -6.37 0.09 -12.41
C LEU A 283 -7.53 -0.50 -11.57
N LYS A 284 -7.73 -0.04 -10.35
CA LYS A 284 -8.95 -0.32 -9.58
C LYS A 284 -10.19 0.30 -10.24
N TYR A 285 -10.04 1.45 -10.89
CA TYR A 285 -11.17 2.13 -11.53
C TYR A 285 -11.83 1.29 -12.62
N PRO A 286 -11.14 0.86 -13.70
CA PRO A 286 -11.77 0.04 -14.73
C PRO A 286 -12.30 -1.30 -14.21
N LYS A 287 -11.68 -1.87 -13.18
CA LYS A 287 -12.08 -3.18 -12.64
C LYS A 287 -13.24 -3.10 -11.66
N PHE A 288 -13.24 -2.10 -10.77
CA PHE A 288 -14.12 -2.05 -9.60
C PHE A 288 -14.94 -0.75 -9.50
N GLY A 289 -14.74 0.20 -10.41
CA GLY A 289 -15.48 1.45 -10.44
C GLY A 289 -15.06 2.51 -9.42
N HIS A 290 -13.89 2.36 -8.79
CA HIS A 290 -13.33 3.35 -7.87
C HIS A 290 -11.80 3.40 -7.97
N ALA A 291 -11.19 4.51 -7.57
CA ALA A 291 -9.75 4.67 -7.50
C ALA A 291 -9.30 5.45 -6.25
N ALA A 292 -8.14 6.10 -6.33
CA ALA A 292 -7.49 6.73 -5.18
C ALA A 292 -8.37 7.80 -4.50
N ALA A 293 -9.09 8.65 -5.24
CA ALA A 293 -9.92 9.68 -4.64
C ALA A 293 -11.04 9.08 -3.76
N THR A 294 -11.69 7.99 -4.19
CA THR A 294 -12.64 7.25 -3.35
C THR A 294 -11.95 6.66 -2.12
N ASP A 295 -10.78 6.02 -2.26
CA ASP A 295 -10.06 5.40 -1.14
C ASP A 295 -9.71 6.44 -0.05
N TYR A 296 -9.16 7.59 -0.44
CA TYR A 296 -8.74 8.64 0.51
C TYR A 296 -9.90 9.40 1.11
N THR A 297 -10.88 9.80 0.32
CA THR A 297 -12.06 10.49 0.87
C THR A 297 -12.85 9.59 1.83
N ALA A 298 -12.95 8.28 1.55
CA ALA A 298 -13.55 7.33 2.49
C ALA A 298 -12.80 7.26 3.83
N ARG A 299 -11.45 7.37 3.82
CA ARG A 299 -10.64 7.46 5.06
C ARG A 299 -10.90 8.78 5.79
N TYR A 300 -10.89 9.91 5.08
CA TYR A 300 -11.11 11.23 5.67
C TYR A 300 -12.50 11.37 6.29
N ILE A 301 -13.52 10.77 5.68
CA ILE A 301 -14.86 10.70 6.26
C ILE A 301 -14.84 9.90 7.57
N ARG A 302 -14.18 8.74 7.61
CA ARG A 302 -14.01 7.96 8.85
C ARG A 302 -13.27 8.74 9.94
N TYR A 303 -12.28 9.53 9.57
CA TYR A 303 -11.50 10.38 10.50
C TYR A 303 -12.26 11.64 10.95
N GLY A 304 -13.44 11.92 10.38
CA GLY A 304 -14.19 13.15 10.68
C GLY A 304 -13.59 14.42 10.06
N MET A 305 -12.74 14.27 9.04
CA MET A 305 -12.06 15.39 8.37
C MET A 305 -12.82 15.89 7.13
N MET A 306 -13.82 15.14 6.69
CA MET A 306 -14.59 15.42 5.47
C MET A 306 -15.99 14.83 5.60
N THR A 307 -16.99 15.46 5.02
CA THR A 307 -18.32 14.90 4.86
C THR A 307 -18.45 14.09 3.57
N ARG A 308 -19.50 13.29 3.46
CA ARG A 308 -19.80 12.52 2.24
C ARG A 308 -20.13 13.48 1.07
N GLU A 309 -20.83 14.56 1.35
CA GLU A 309 -21.23 15.60 0.40
C GLU A 309 -20.00 16.34 -0.17
N GLU A 310 -18.99 16.60 0.63
CA GLU A 310 -17.71 17.19 0.20
C GLU A 310 -16.88 16.21 -0.62
N ALA A 311 -16.95 14.91 -0.33
CA ALA A 311 -16.18 13.87 -1.03
C ALA A 311 -16.67 13.61 -2.45
N ILE A 312 -17.99 13.58 -2.68
CA ILE A 312 -18.60 13.21 -3.98
C ILE A 312 -18.09 14.06 -5.15
N PRO A 313 -18.03 15.41 -5.07
CA PRO A 313 -17.45 16.23 -6.14
C PRO A 313 -15.98 15.90 -6.45
N LEU A 314 -15.17 15.59 -5.44
CA LEU A 314 -13.77 15.21 -5.62
C LEU A 314 -13.64 13.86 -6.34
N ILE A 315 -14.44 12.87 -5.94
CA ILE A 315 -14.48 11.55 -6.59
C ILE A 315 -14.88 11.70 -8.08
N LYS A 316 -15.95 12.45 -8.36
CA LYS A 316 -16.40 12.73 -9.74
C LYS A 316 -15.31 13.37 -10.59
N ALA A 317 -14.55 14.28 -10.00
CA ALA A 317 -13.52 15.02 -10.72
C ALA A 317 -12.24 14.18 -10.96
N ARG A 318 -11.94 13.17 -10.13
CA ARG A 318 -10.60 12.58 -10.02
C ARG A 318 -10.53 11.08 -10.30
N ASP A 319 -11.44 10.24 -9.81
CA ASP A 319 -11.31 8.77 -9.87
C ASP A 319 -11.17 8.21 -11.28
N GLY A 320 -11.92 8.77 -12.24
CA GLY A 320 -11.86 8.32 -13.64
C GLY A 320 -10.63 8.81 -14.42
N LYS A 321 -9.79 9.65 -13.82
CA LYS A 321 -8.64 10.24 -14.51
C LYS A 321 -7.37 9.47 -14.15
N LEU A 322 -6.59 9.13 -15.17
CA LEU A 322 -5.21 8.69 -15.01
C LEU A 322 -4.30 9.85 -15.46
N ASP A 323 -3.36 10.22 -14.59
CA ASP A 323 -2.44 11.31 -14.85
C ASP A 323 -1.55 11.00 -16.08
N PRO A 324 -1.48 11.90 -17.08
CA PRO A 324 -0.65 11.68 -18.26
C PRO A 324 0.84 11.44 -17.96
N LEU A 325 1.35 12.01 -16.86
CA LEU A 325 2.73 11.77 -16.43
C LEU A 325 2.93 10.33 -15.95
N CYS A 326 1.93 9.75 -15.30
CA CYS A 326 1.96 8.33 -14.90
C CYS A 326 1.95 7.40 -16.12
N VAL A 327 1.11 7.71 -17.12
CA VAL A 327 1.04 6.96 -18.38
C VAL A 327 2.37 7.00 -19.10
N ARG A 328 2.94 8.19 -19.27
CA ARG A 328 4.22 8.38 -19.96
C ARG A 328 5.33 7.59 -19.27
N ASP A 329 5.54 7.80 -17.95
CA ASP A 329 6.63 7.17 -17.22
C ASP A 329 6.48 5.63 -17.19
N PHE A 330 5.24 5.12 -17.15
CA PHE A 330 4.95 3.69 -17.27
C PHE A 330 5.25 3.13 -18.66
N CYS A 331 4.81 3.83 -19.72
CA CYS A 331 5.05 3.43 -21.10
C CYS A 331 6.55 3.44 -21.43
N ASP A 332 7.28 4.49 -21.04
CA ASP A 332 8.72 4.58 -21.22
C ASP A 332 9.45 3.45 -20.49
N PHE A 333 9.04 3.12 -19.28
CA PHE A 333 9.63 2.03 -18.52
C PHE A 333 9.38 0.66 -19.15
N CYS A 334 8.14 0.37 -19.53
CA CYS A 334 7.73 -0.92 -20.07
C CYS A 334 8.02 -1.08 -21.56
N GLY A 335 8.28 0.00 -22.28
CA GLY A 335 8.48 0.00 -23.73
C GLY A 335 7.17 -0.17 -24.52
N TYR A 336 6.09 0.48 -24.07
CA TYR A 336 4.84 0.59 -24.79
C TYR A 336 4.73 1.94 -25.50
N THR A 337 4.03 1.96 -26.62
CA THR A 337 3.39 3.18 -27.10
C THR A 337 2.17 3.48 -26.23
N GLU A 338 1.75 4.74 -26.18
CA GLU A 338 0.54 5.10 -25.46
C GLU A 338 -0.72 4.41 -26.04
N SER A 339 -0.76 4.21 -27.36
CA SER A 339 -1.85 3.48 -28.03
C SER A 339 -1.93 2.02 -27.58
N GLU A 340 -0.80 1.32 -27.47
CA GLU A 340 -0.74 -0.05 -26.94
C GLU A 340 -1.18 -0.12 -25.48
N PHE A 341 -0.73 0.82 -24.67
CA PHE A 341 -1.13 0.91 -23.27
C PHE A 341 -2.66 1.01 -23.12
N TRP A 342 -3.30 1.94 -23.84
CA TRP A 342 -4.74 2.12 -23.78
C TRP A 342 -5.51 0.93 -24.37
N ALA A 343 -4.99 0.28 -25.41
CA ALA A 343 -5.59 -0.93 -25.98
C ALA A 343 -5.56 -2.13 -25.03
N ILE A 344 -4.48 -2.27 -24.23
CA ILE A 344 -4.40 -3.27 -23.18
C ILE A 344 -5.39 -2.94 -22.07
N LEU A 345 -5.43 -1.70 -21.63
CA LEU A 345 -6.24 -1.21 -20.53
C LEU A 345 -7.75 -1.33 -20.82
N ASP A 346 -8.19 -1.12 -22.07
CA ASP A 346 -9.59 -1.27 -22.50
C ASP A 346 -10.16 -2.66 -22.18
N LYS A 347 -9.32 -3.71 -22.13
CA LYS A 347 -9.72 -5.07 -21.82
C LYS A 347 -10.17 -5.25 -20.37
N PHE A 348 -9.71 -4.39 -19.46
CA PHE A 348 -9.95 -4.51 -18.02
C PHE A 348 -11.19 -3.75 -17.54
N TYR A 349 -11.84 -2.98 -18.40
CA TYR A 349 -13.11 -2.35 -18.02
C TYR A 349 -14.19 -3.41 -17.77
N ASN A 350 -14.68 -3.47 -16.56
CA ASN A 350 -15.77 -4.36 -16.17
C ASN A 350 -17.07 -3.92 -16.85
N ARG A 351 -17.56 -4.72 -17.81
CA ARG A 351 -18.75 -4.43 -18.60
C ARG A 351 -20.05 -4.41 -17.78
N ASP A 352 -20.07 -5.01 -16.61
CA ASP A 352 -21.23 -4.93 -15.71
C ASP A 352 -21.33 -3.56 -15.06
N LEU A 353 -20.18 -2.91 -14.81
CA LEU A 353 -20.09 -1.60 -14.16
C LEU A 353 -20.05 -0.44 -15.15
N PHE A 354 -19.51 -0.66 -16.34
CA PHE A 354 -19.24 0.39 -17.33
C PHE A 354 -20.00 0.18 -18.65
N LYS A 355 -20.25 1.28 -19.34
CA LYS A 355 -20.71 1.34 -20.72
C LYS A 355 -19.91 2.39 -21.48
N LYS A 356 -19.78 2.22 -22.81
CA LYS A 356 -19.24 3.28 -23.68
C LYS A 356 -20.34 4.29 -24.00
N ASN A 357 -19.99 5.59 -23.97
CA ASN A 357 -20.85 6.65 -24.46
C ASN A 357 -20.79 6.75 -26.01
N GLU A 358 -21.49 7.73 -26.59
CA GLU A 358 -21.51 7.99 -28.03
C GLU A 358 -20.15 8.34 -28.64
N TYR A 359 -19.20 8.79 -27.80
CA TYR A 359 -17.80 9.09 -28.17
C TYR A 359 -16.85 7.91 -27.97
N GLY A 360 -17.35 6.75 -27.52
CA GLY A 360 -16.54 5.57 -27.26
C GLY A 360 -15.80 5.58 -25.89
N GLU A 361 -16.08 6.56 -25.05
CA GLU A 361 -15.46 6.69 -23.73
C GLU A 361 -16.19 5.86 -22.67
N TRP A 362 -15.44 5.25 -21.76
CA TRP A 362 -16.00 4.48 -20.65
C TRP A 362 -16.62 5.35 -19.57
N GLN A 363 -17.84 5.04 -19.22
CA GLN A 363 -18.59 5.71 -18.14
C GLN A 363 -19.20 4.68 -17.18
N LEU A 364 -19.14 4.97 -15.88
CA LEU A 364 -19.86 4.19 -14.88
C LEU A 364 -21.36 4.24 -15.15
N LYS A 365 -22.02 3.08 -15.06
CA LYS A 365 -23.48 2.99 -15.21
C LYS A 365 -24.25 3.61 -14.05
N HIS A 366 -23.68 3.48 -12.84
CA HIS A 366 -24.30 3.94 -11.59
C HIS A 366 -23.25 4.63 -10.71
N PRO A 367 -22.81 5.83 -11.05
CA PRO A 367 -21.84 6.57 -10.27
C PRO A 367 -22.46 7.16 -8.98
N ILE A 368 -21.64 7.33 -7.92
CA ILE A 368 -22.09 7.84 -6.62
C ILE A 368 -22.78 9.22 -6.70
N TRP A 369 -22.40 10.07 -7.63
CA TRP A 369 -23.00 11.40 -7.82
C TRP A 369 -24.37 11.38 -8.49
N GLU A 370 -24.91 10.22 -8.81
CA GLU A 370 -26.25 9.98 -9.35
C GLU A 370 -27.12 9.12 -8.41
N GLU A 371 -26.63 8.74 -7.24
CA GLU A 371 -27.30 7.82 -6.30
C GLU A 371 -28.67 8.33 -5.82
N ASN A 372 -28.91 9.65 -5.84
CA ASN A 372 -30.16 10.29 -5.39
C ASN A 372 -30.93 10.98 -6.52
N LYS A 373 -30.62 10.66 -7.78
CA LYS A 373 -31.40 11.12 -8.93
C LYS A 373 -32.33 10.01 -9.40
#